data_ae7ceb95439d2cb7a88283be533bb158
#
_entry.id   ae7ceb95439d2cb7a88283be533bb158
#
_cell.length_a   1.000
_cell.length_b   1.000
_cell.length_c   1.000
_cell.angle_alpha   90.00
_cell.angle_beta   90.00
_cell.angle_gamma   90.00
#
_symmetry.space_group_name_H-M   'P 1'
#
loop_
_entity.id
_entity.type
_entity.pdbx_description
1 polymer ?
#
loop_
_entity_poly.entity_id
_entity_poly.type
_entity_poly.pdbx_seq_one_letter_code
_entity_poly.pdbx_strand_id
1 'polypeptide(L)'
;MTTTSTPPPAGPGTGPGPAAPAGAAAPSRTVAVITGAPEPHPTTWRTFVAMLAREFRVLARNAPSTFVRSVVQPLLWVFVFTYVMPKIGAAGVFEAGAARGGGTTFSTILLPGLMASMLLMQGIMGTTFPLVMEFSWQRTIEDRALAPVPLSVLAFEKIVAGAVQALVGALIVIPIVLYVHASGQSPHAHVTNWFLLAVILIAASMLTAALGLLLGTLMDPRKMQMLFAVILLPATMLGCVYYPWSALHSIRWLQIAVLFNPMVYMSEGLRAVLTPGVGHLADWAVLLVLIGGAIVIGYLGTITFRRRVLN
;
A
#
# COMPACT_ATOMS: atom_id res chain seq x y z
N MET A 1 65.42 -19.32 -3.52
CA MET A 1 65.29 -19.90 -4.87
C MET A 1 64.64 -18.85 -5.75
N THR A 2 65.48 -18.13 -6.46
CA THR A 2 65.17 -17.03 -7.38
C THR A 2 65.02 -17.61 -8.77
N THR A 3 63.84 -17.55 -9.37
CA THR A 3 63.65 -17.92 -10.79
C THR A 3 63.54 -16.64 -11.62
N THR A 4 64.57 -16.32 -12.33
CA THR A 4 64.67 -15.34 -13.39
C THR A 4 63.99 -15.85 -14.63
N SER A 5 62.95 -15.16 -15.12
CA SER A 5 62.29 -15.40 -16.39
C SER A 5 62.90 -14.50 -17.47
N THR A 6 63.46 -15.09 -18.47
CA THR A 6 64.06 -14.47 -19.66
C THR A 6 62.98 -14.01 -20.65
N PRO A 7 63.08 -12.82 -21.30
CA PRO A 7 62.13 -12.38 -22.33
C PRO A 7 62.39 -13.11 -23.67
N PRO A 8 61.34 -13.32 -24.51
CA PRO A 8 61.47 -13.95 -25.80
C PRO A 8 62.14 -13.05 -26.87
N PRO A 9 62.74 -13.62 -27.92
CA PRO A 9 63.50 -12.89 -28.93
C PRO A 9 62.60 -12.11 -29.93
N ALA A 10 63.11 -10.95 -30.38
CA ALA A 10 62.45 -10.11 -31.36
C ALA A 10 62.41 -10.77 -32.74
N GLY A 11 61.24 -10.79 -33.37
CA GLY A 11 61.06 -11.25 -34.77
C GLY A 11 61.51 -10.20 -35.80
N PRO A 12 61.83 -10.65 -37.06
CA PRO A 12 62.38 -9.74 -38.05
C PRO A 12 61.40 -8.72 -38.62
N GLY A 13 61.90 -7.51 -38.86
CA GLY A 13 61.17 -6.36 -39.33
C GLY A 13 60.51 -6.55 -40.71
N THR A 14 59.27 -6.13 -40.75
CA THR A 14 58.51 -5.93 -41.99
C THR A 14 58.65 -4.48 -42.45
N GLY A 15 59.04 -4.28 -43.68
CA GLY A 15 59.30 -2.98 -44.33
C GLY A 15 58.07 -2.10 -44.49
N PRO A 16 58.21 -0.86 -44.92
CA PRO A 16 57.15 0.14 -44.98
C PRO A 16 56.10 -0.24 -46.02
N GLY A 17 54.86 -0.42 -45.54
CA GLY A 17 53.69 -0.61 -46.39
C GLY A 17 53.28 0.69 -47.08
N PRO A 18 52.58 0.63 -48.24
CA PRO A 18 52.26 1.79 -49.04
C PRO A 18 51.35 2.79 -48.29
N ALA A 19 51.71 4.07 -48.51
CA ALA A 19 50.95 5.20 -47.91
C ALA A 19 49.46 5.15 -48.29
N ALA A 20 48.61 5.23 -47.32
CA ALA A 20 47.17 5.37 -47.50
C ALA A 20 46.86 6.76 -48.07
N PRO A 21 45.87 6.88 -49.00
CA PRO A 21 45.53 8.14 -49.60
C PRO A 21 44.93 9.08 -48.54
N ALA A 22 45.54 10.26 -48.41
CA ALA A 22 44.99 11.39 -47.64
C ALA A 22 43.68 11.87 -48.32
N GLY A 23 42.61 11.89 -47.55
CA GLY A 23 41.39 12.60 -47.96
C GLY A 23 40.07 11.84 -47.84
N ALA A 24 39.80 11.23 -46.71
CA ALA A 24 38.43 11.02 -46.34
C ALA A 24 38.18 11.82 -45.05
N ALA A 25 37.70 13.05 -45.21
CA ALA A 25 37.15 13.83 -44.11
C ALA A 25 36.04 12.98 -43.45
N ALA A 26 36.22 12.61 -42.23
CA ALA A 26 35.14 12.02 -41.41
C ALA A 26 33.93 12.94 -41.50
N PRO A 27 32.72 12.41 -41.77
CA PRO A 27 31.53 13.25 -41.75
C PRO A 27 31.44 13.90 -40.36
N SER A 28 31.62 15.23 -40.37
CA SER A 28 31.29 16.03 -39.19
C SER A 28 29.84 15.74 -38.86
N ARG A 29 29.60 14.99 -37.78
CA ARG A 29 28.29 14.87 -37.15
C ARG A 29 27.91 16.28 -36.73
N THR A 30 27.25 16.99 -37.61
CA THR A 30 26.50 18.18 -37.27
C THR A 30 25.46 17.67 -36.28
N VAL A 31 25.72 17.83 -35.00
CA VAL A 31 24.70 17.73 -33.97
C VAL A 31 23.74 18.87 -34.35
N ALA A 32 22.68 18.54 -35.03
CA ALA A 32 21.56 19.43 -35.22
C ALA A 32 21.10 19.78 -33.82
N VAL A 33 21.52 20.94 -33.33
CA VAL A 33 20.90 21.58 -32.18
C VAL A 33 19.48 21.83 -32.63
N ILE A 34 18.59 20.91 -32.26
CA ILE A 34 17.16 21.08 -32.39
C ILE A 34 16.84 22.24 -31.46
N THR A 35 16.90 23.46 -31.94
CA THR A 35 16.22 24.60 -31.35
C THR A 35 14.74 24.37 -31.59
N GLY A 36 14.21 23.35 -30.88
CA GLY A 36 12.78 23.14 -30.75
C GLY A 36 12.20 24.38 -30.09
N ALA A 37 11.16 24.94 -30.68
CA ALA A 37 10.28 25.85 -29.97
C ALA A 37 10.03 25.30 -28.56
N PRO A 38 9.96 26.13 -27.49
CA PRO A 38 9.76 25.66 -26.14
C PRO A 38 8.52 24.78 -26.14
N GLU A 39 8.73 23.49 -26.02
CA GLU A 39 7.65 22.52 -25.85
C GLU A 39 6.76 23.06 -24.74
N PRO A 40 5.44 23.23 -24.98
CA PRO A 40 4.55 23.71 -23.94
C PRO A 40 4.73 22.79 -22.74
N HIS A 41 5.26 23.32 -21.63
CA HIS A 41 5.50 22.56 -20.42
C HIS A 41 4.22 21.80 -20.08
N PRO A 42 4.24 20.46 -20.03
CA PRO A 42 3.04 19.69 -19.79
C PRO A 42 2.45 20.19 -18.48
N THR A 43 1.18 20.61 -18.51
CA THR A 43 0.47 21.10 -17.34
C THR A 43 0.66 20.06 -16.24
N THR A 44 1.01 20.47 -15.02
CA THR A 44 1.29 19.58 -13.86
C THR A 44 0.24 18.48 -13.72
N TRP A 45 -1.02 18.80 -14.06
CA TRP A 45 -2.13 17.85 -14.09
C TRP A 45 -1.97 16.74 -15.14
N ARG A 46 -1.56 17.08 -16.36
CA ARG A 46 -1.32 16.08 -17.42
C ARG A 46 -0.19 15.12 -17.04
N THR A 47 0.86 15.65 -16.43
CA THR A 47 1.98 14.85 -15.94
C THR A 47 1.52 13.93 -14.79
N PHE A 48 0.74 14.45 -13.83
CA PHE A 48 0.17 13.66 -12.75
C PHE A 48 -0.68 12.48 -13.27
N VAL A 49 -1.60 12.76 -14.21
CA VAL A 49 -2.46 11.72 -14.80
C VAL A 49 -1.62 10.68 -15.57
N ALA A 50 -0.60 11.12 -16.31
CA ALA A 50 0.29 10.21 -17.04
C ALA A 50 1.09 9.30 -16.10
N MET A 51 1.57 9.83 -14.97
CA MET A 51 2.28 9.07 -13.92
C MET A 51 1.34 8.06 -13.26
N LEU A 52 0.16 8.49 -12.88
CA LEU A 52 -0.85 7.63 -12.28
C LEU A 52 -1.29 6.51 -13.26
N ALA A 53 -1.51 6.84 -14.53
CA ALA A 53 -1.83 5.86 -15.56
C ALA A 53 -0.71 4.83 -15.78
N ARG A 54 0.56 5.25 -15.62
CA ARG A 54 1.71 4.35 -15.65
C ARG A 54 1.67 3.38 -14.46
N GLU A 55 1.45 3.88 -13.24
CA GLU A 55 1.36 3.02 -12.04
C GLU A 55 0.23 2.01 -12.18
N PHE A 56 -0.94 2.44 -12.67
CA PHE A 56 -2.05 1.51 -12.93
C PHE A 56 -1.74 0.46 -14.00
N ARG A 57 -1.00 0.81 -15.05
CA ARG A 57 -0.55 -0.17 -16.05
C ARG A 57 0.42 -1.20 -15.46
N VAL A 58 1.34 -0.76 -14.61
CA VAL A 58 2.26 -1.67 -13.90
C VAL A 58 1.48 -2.57 -12.94
N LEU A 59 0.54 -2.01 -12.21
CA LEU A 59 -0.35 -2.77 -11.31
C LEU A 59 -1.19 -3.80 -12.08
N ALA A 60 -1.77 -3.39 -13.21
CA ALA A 60 -2.56 -4.28 -14.08
C ALA A 60 -1.71 -5.40 -14.70
N ARG A 61 -0.47 -5.10 -15.08
CA ARG A 61 0.45 -6.12 -15.61
C ARG A 61 0.83 -7.17 -14.57
N ASN A 62 0.95 -6.78 -13.31
CA ASN A 62 1.24 -7.66 -12.18
C ASN A 62 -0.03 -8.13 -11.47
N ALA A 63 -1.21 -7.78 -12.00
CA ALA A 63 -2.50 -8.09 -11.38
C ALA A 63 -2.68 -9.56 -11.01
N PRO A 64 -2.31 -10.58 -11.83
CA PRO A 64 -2.53 -11.97 -11.47
C PRO A 64 -1.81 -12.37 -10.17
N SER A 65 -0.54 -12.01 -10.02
CA SER A 65 0.24 -12.35 -8.82
C SER A 65 -0.20 -11.55 -7.60
N THR A 66 -0.51 -10.27 -7.79
CA THR A 66 -1.02 -9.39 -6.72
C THR A 66 -2.40 -9.84 -6.28
N PHE A 67 -3.28 -10.21 -7.22
CA PHE A 67 -4.63 -10.70 -6.94
C PHE A 67 -4.59 -12.00 -6.13
N VAL A 68 -3.81 -12.99 -6.54
CA VAL A 68 -3.66 -14.25 -5.80
C VAL A 68 -3.21 -13.98 -4.37
N ARG A 69 -2.18 -13.16 -4.18
CA ARG A 69 -1.69 -12.79 -2.85
C ARG A 69 -2.75 -12.05 -2.02
N SER A 70 -3.50 -11.14 -2.64
CA SER A 70 -4.54 -10.35 -1.96
C SER A 70 -5.78 -11.17 -1.60
N VAL A 71 -6.07 -12.25 -2.34
CA VAL A 71 -7.23 -13.10 -2.12
C VAL A 71 -6.94 -14.22 -1.12
N VAL A 72 -5.76 -14.84 -1.21
CA VAL A 72 -5.43 -16.03 -0.39
C VAL A 72 -5.48 -15.73 1.10
N GLN A 73 -4.92 -14.60 1.52
CA GLN A 73 -4.89 -14.26 2.95
C GLN A 73 -6.29 -14.02 3.53
N PRO A 74 -7.15 -13.14 2.98
CA PRO A 74 -8.52 -12.97 3.50
C PRO A 74 -9.36 -14.22 3.33
N LEU A 75 -9.18 -14.99 2.25
CA LEU A 75 -9.89 -16.25 2.05
C LEU A 75 -9.60 -17.25 3.17
N LEU A 76 -8.34 -17.40 3.58
CA LEU A 76 -7.98 -18.29 4.69
C LEU A 76 -8.58 -17.80 6.01
N TRP A 77 -8.56 -16.50 6.28
CA TRP A 77 -9.17 -15.95 7.49
C TRP A 77 -10.68 -16.15 7.50
N VAL A 78 -11.36 -15.81 6.41
CA VAL A 78 -12.80 -16.03 6.26
C VAL A 78 -13.12 -17.52 6.41
N PHE A 79 -12.43 -18.39 5.69
CA PHE A 79 -12.64 -19.83 5.75
C PHE A 79 -12.52 -20.38 7.19
N VAL A 80 -11.47 -20.00 7.91
CA VAL A 80 -11.27 -20.46 9.28
C VAL A 80 -12.37 -19.93 10.20
N PHE A 81 -12.63 -18.63 10.19
CA PHE A 81 -13.53 -18.01 11.15
C PHE A 81 -15.02 -18.17 10.83
N THR A 82 -15.40 -18.21 9.55
CA THR A 82 -16.82 -18.30 9.17
C THR A 82 -17.28 -19.70 8.77
N TYR A 83 -16.36 -20.61 8.46
CA TYR A 83 -16.67 -21.96 8.07
C TYR A 83 -16.20 -23.01 9.10
N VAL A 84 -14.92 -22.98 9.47
CA VAL A 84 -14.33 -23.99 10.37
C VAL A 84 -14.79 -23.80 11.83
N MET A 85 -14.64 -22.58 12.39
CA MET A 85 -14.96 -22.28 13.79
C MET A 85 -16.42 -22.62 14.18
N PRO A 86 -17.44 -22.27 13.37
CA PRO A 86 -18.80 -22.67 13.67
C PRO A 86 -19.00 -24.18 13.66
N LYS A 87 -18.35 -24.93 12.76
CA LYS A 87 -18.49 -26.38 12.66
C LYS A 87 -17.87 -27.15 13.81
N ILE A 88 -16.79 -26.66 14.42
CA ILE A 88 -16.17 -27.30 15.57
C ILE A 88 -16.78 -26.85 16.91
N GLY A 89 -17.88 -26.07 16.88
CA GLY A 89 -18.55 -25.56 18.09
C GLY A 89 -17.82 -24.44 18.81
N ALA A 90 -16.69 -23.98 18.29
CA ALA A 90 -15.93 -22.87 18.86
C ALA A 90 -16.59 -21.50 18.62
N ALA A 91 -17.59 -21.44 17.76
CA ALA A 91 -18.38 -20.24 17.51
C ALA A 91 -19.06 -19.71 18.77
N GLY A 92 -19.49 -20.57 19.70
CA GLY A 92 -20.12 -20.16 20.94
C GLY A 92 -19.26 -19.25 21.84
N VAL A 93 -17.94 -19.37 21.79
CA VAL A 93 -17.04 -18.48 22.51
C VAL A 93 -17.03 -17.07 21.89
N PHE A 94 -17.11 -16.99 20.56
CA PHE A 94 -17.16 -15.73 19.82
C PHE A 94 -18.58 -15.16 19.75
N GLU A 95 -19.62 -16.02 19.71
CA GLU A 95 -21.03 -15.66 19.77
C GLU A 95 -21.44 -15.09 21.13
N ALA A 96 -20.85 -15.55 22.22
CA ALA A 96 -21.06 -14.94 23.54
C ALA A 96 -20.59 -13.48 23.60
N GLY A 97 -19.57 -13.12 22.80
CA GLY A 97 -19.16 -11.73 22.56
C GLY A 97 -20.12 -10.98 21.62
N ALA A 98 -20.65 -11.67 20.61
CA ALA A 98 -21.58 -11.13 19.62
C ALA A 98 -23.02 -11.05 20.14
N ALA A 99 -23.44 -11.97 21.01
CA ALA A 99 -24.77 -11.97 21.63
C ALA A 99 -25.02 -10.73 22.52
N ARG A 100 -23.96 -10.10 23.03
CA ARG A 100 -24.03 -8.76 23.66
C ARG A 100 -24.30 -7.64 22.64
N GLY A 101 -24.20 -7.92 21.34
CA GLY A 101 -24.45 -7.00 20.22
C GLY A 101 -25.75 -7.26 19.45
N GLY A 102 -26.79 -7.88 20.05
CA GLY A 102 -28.13 -7.93 19.43
C GLY A 102 -28.40 -9.08 18.47
N GLY A 103 -27.80 -10.25 18.63
CA GLY A 103 -28.17 -11.46 17.88
C GLY A 103 -27.62 -11.51 16.43
N THR A 104 -26.61 -10.71 16.13
CA THR A 104 -25.94 -10.68 14.83
C THR A 104 -24.99 -11.86 14.66
N THR A 105 -24.95 -12.46 13.48
CA THR A 105 -24.03 -13.56 13.13
C THR A 105 -22.58 -13.08 13.24
N PHE A 106 -21.67 -13.94 13.71
CA PHE A 106 -20.24 -13.62 13.81
C PHE A 106 -19.66 -13.16 12.46
N SER A 107 -20.07 -13.76 11.34
CA SER A 107 -19.69 -13.37 9.99
C SER A 107 -20.04 -11.89 9.68
N THR A 108 -21.14 -11.39 10.23
CA THR A 108 -21.57 -9.99 10.07
C THR A 108 -20.62 -9.03 10.78
N ILE A 109 -20.15 -9.37 11.98
CA ILE A 109 -19.20 -8.56 12.76
C ILE A 109 -17.79 -8.62 12.12
N LEU A 110 -17.43 -9.75 11.54
CA LEU A 110 -16.11 -9.99 10.97
C LEU A 110 -15.90 -9.22 9.66
N LEU A 111 -16.93 -9.05 8.83
CA LEU A 111 -16.82 -8.40 7.52
C LEU A 111 -16.17 -6.99 7.57
N PRO A 112 -16.65 -6.03 8.36
CA PRO A 112 -16.04 -4.69 8.43
C PRO A 112 -14.61 -4.74 8.97
N GLY A 113 -14.33 -5.61 9.94
CA GLY A 113 -12.97 -5.79 10.48
C GLY A 113 -11.99 -6.32 9.45
N LEU A 114 -12.38 -7.33 8.66
CA LEU A 114 -11.54 -7.86 7.57
C LEU A 114 -11.32 -6.82 6.46
N MET A 115 -12.34 -6.06 6.09
CA MET A 115 -12.18 -4.96 5.13
C MET A 115 -11.18 -3.92 5.65
N ALA A 116 -11.27 -3.54 6.93
CA ALA A 116 -10.31 -2.63 7.57
C ALA A 116 -8.89 -3.21 7.58
N SER A 117 -8.74 -4.51 7.83
CA SER A 117 -7.44 -5.20 7.79
C SER A 117 -6.81 -5.14 6.41
N MET A 118 -7.62 -5.35 5.36
CA MET A 118 -7.14 -5.27 3.97
C MET A 118 -6.78 -3.84 3.58
N LEU A 119 -7.57 -2.84 4.00
CA LEU A 119 -7.23 -1.42 3.80
C LEU A 119 -5.86 -1.11 4.42
N LEU A 120 -5.63 -1.54 5.66
CA LEU A 120 -4.36 -1.31 6.35
C LEU A 120 -3.20 -2.01 5.66
N MET A 121 -3.33 -3.31 5.41
CA MET A 121 -2.27 -4.13 4.82
C MET A 121 -1.91 -3.69 3.41
N GLN A 122 -2.92 -3.56 2.54
CA GLN A 122 -2.70 -3.19 1.14
C GLN A 122 -2.29 -1.72 1.00
N GLY A 123 -2.83 -0.82 1.81
CA GLY A 123 -2.45 0.59 1.78
C GLY A 123 -1.00 0.80 2.22
N ILE A 124 -0.60 0.24 3.35
CA ILE A 124 0.77 0.37 3.85
C ILE A 124 1.74 -0.39 2.94
N MET A 125 1.52 -1.69 2.71
CA MET A 125 2.46 -2.50 1.92
C MET A 125 2.50 -2.09 0.46
N GLY A 126 1.35 -1.74 -0.14
CA GLY A 126 1.24 -1.29 -1.52
C GLY A 126 1.97 0.02 -1.80
N THR A 127 2.15 0.87 -0.79
CA THR A 127 2.92 2.12 -0.92
C THR A 127 4.37 1.94 -0.44
N THR A 128 4.58 1.31 0.72
CA THR A 128 5.92 1.18 1.33
C THR A 128 6.85 0.32 0.49
N PHE A 129 6.39 -0.85 0.03
CA PHE A 129 7.26 -1.80 -0.66
C PHE A 129 7.80 -1.27 -1.99
N PRO A 130 6.97 -0.75 -2.92
CA PRO A 130 7.47 -0.15 -4.15
C PRO A 130 8.41 1.02 -3.88
N LEU A 131 8.07 1.87 -2.90
CA LEU A 131 8.86 3.04 -2.56
C LEU A 131 10.25 2.67 -2.05
N VAL A 132 10.36 1.71 -1.15
CA VAL A 132 11.64 1.23 -0.63
C VAL A 132 12.48 0.59 -1.73
N MET A 133 11.86 -0.14 -2.68
CA MET A 133 12.53 -0.71 -3.84
C MET A 133 13.05 0.37 -4.80
N GLU A 134 12.25 1.40 -5.06
CA GLU A 134 12.63 2.52 -5.92
C GLU A 134 13.82 3.32 -5.33
N PHE A 135 13.88 3.49 -4.00
CA PHE A 135 15.00 4.18 -3.33
C PHE A 135 16.28 3.32 -3.30
N SER A 136 16.17 2.01 -3.12
CA SER A 136 17.33 1.20 -2.75
C SER A 136 17.96 0.46 -3.92
N TRP A 137 17.15 -0.01 -4.89
CA TRP A 137 17.62 -0.91 -5.94
C TRP A 137 17.54 -0.30 -7.33
N GLN A 138 16.56 0.53 -7.59
CA GLN A 138 16.32 1.03 -8.95
C GLN A 138 16.84 2.46 -9.17
N ARG A 139 17.08 3.22 -8.10
CA ARG A 139 17.44 4.66 -8.15
C ARG A 139 16.58 5.52 -9.10
N THR A 140 15.42 4.96 -9.53
CA THR A 140 14.52 5.59 -10.47
C THR A 140 13.88 6.87 -9.93
N ILE A 141 13.92 7.08 -8.61
CA ILE A 141 13.45 8.33 -8.00
C ILE A 141 14.40 9.49 -8.32
N GLU A 142 15.71 9.23 -8.41
CA GLU A 142 16.70 10.25 -8.78
C GLU A 142 16.41 10.76 -10.22
N ASP A 143 16.12 9.84 -11.15
CA ASP A 143 15.75 10.19 -12.52
C ASP A 143 14.41 10.94 -12.60
N ARG A 144 13.46 10.61 -11.71
CA ARG A 144 12.16 11.32 -11.65
C ARG A 144 12.27 12.68 -10.98
N ALA A 145 13.22 12.87 -10.06
CA ALA A 145 13.46 14.15 -9.42
C ALA A 145 14.07 15.17 -10.39
N LEU A 146 14.67 14.71 -11.50
CA LEU A 146 15.15 15.56 -12.58
C LEU A 146 14.02 16.05 -13.51
N ALA A 147 12.83 15.45 -13.43
CA ALA A 147 11.66 15.91 -14.16
C ALA A 147 11.17 17.26 -13.59
N PRO A 148 10.65 18.19 -14.41
CA PRO A 148 10.17 19.49 -13.96
C PRO A 148 8.81 19.38 -13.23
N VAL A 149 8.72 18.49 -12.24
CA VAL A 149 7.52 18.23 -11.44
C VAL A 149 7.85 18.40 -9.95
N PRO A 150 7.05 19.13 -9.18
CA PRO A 150 7.29 19.29 -7.75
C PRO A 150 7.21 17.94 -7.03
N LEU A 151 8.18 17.64 -6.16
CA LEU A 151 8.27 16.39 -5.40
C LEU A 151 7.02 16.08 -4.55
N SER A 152 6.25 17.10 -4.19
CA SER A 152 4.96 16.94 -3.50
C SER A 152 3.90 16.27 -4.37
N VAL A 153 3.91 16.52 -5.68
CA VAL A 153 2.99 15.88 -6.64
C VAL A 153 3.36 14.40 -6.81
N LEU A 154 4.65 14.09 -6.82
CA LEU A 154 5.13 12.70 -6.86
C LEU A 154 4.75 11.92 -5.59
N ALA A 155 4.90 12.55 -4.42
CA ALA A 155 4.47 11.95 -3.15
C ALA A 155 2.95 11.70 -3.11
N PHE A 156 2.16 12.66 -3.58
CA PHE A 156 0.72 12.55 -3.65
C PHE A 156 0.27 11.46 -4.64
N GLU A 157 0.94 11.34 -5.79
CA GLU A 157 0.71 10.26 -6.76
C GLU A 157 0.89 8.87 -6.10
N LYS A 158 1.93 8.68 -5.31
CA LYS A 158 2.16 7.43 -4.58
C LYS A 158 1.06 7.14 -3.55
N ILE A 159 0.58 8.18 -2.84
CA ILE A 159 -0.54 8.02 -1.91
C ILE A 159 -1.80 7.59 -2.66
N VAL A 160 -2.13 8.25 -3.78
CA VAL A 160 -3.33 7.91 -4.55
C VAL A 160 -3.25 6.49 -5.13
N ALA A 161 -2.10 6.11 -5.69
CA ALA A 161 -1.89 4.75 -6.22
C ALA A 161 -2.04 3.68 -5.13
N GLY A 162 -1.43 3.89 -3.95
CA GLY A 162 -1.57 3.00 -2.79
C GLY A 162 -3.00 2.96 -2.25
N ALA A 163 -3.69 4.09 -2.22
CA ALA A 163 -5.08 4.17 -1.78
C ALA A 163 -6.02 3.36 -2.69
N VAL A 164 -5.84 3.44 -4.00
CA VAL A 164 -6.63 2.63 -4.95
C VAL A 164 -6.35 1.14 -4.75
N GLN A 165 -5.09 0.76 -4.55
CA GLN A 165 -4.74 -0.62 -4.26
C GLN A 165 -5.39 -1.11 -2.95
N ALA A 166 -5.41 -0.29 -1.91
CA ALA A 166 -6.08 -0.58 -0.65
C ALA A 166 -7.60 -0.77 -0.82
N LEU A 167 -8.25 0.11 -1.59
CA LEU A 167 -9.67 0.02 -1.92
C LEU A 167 -9.99 -1.29 -2.65
N VAL A 168 -9.22 -1.64 -3.66
CA VAL A 168 -9.40 -2.91 -4.40
C VAL A 168 -9.26 -4.10 -3.45
N GLY A 169 -8.26 -4.09 -2.58
CA GLY A 169 -8.06 -5.14 -1.57
C GLY A 169 -9.25 -5.28 -0.61
N ALA A 170 -9.79 -4.16 -0.12
CA ALA A 170 -10.96 -4.17 0.77
C ALA A 170 -12.22 -4.67 0.07
N LEU A 171 -12.45 -4.25 -1.17
CA LEU A 171 -13.63 -4.66 -1.94
C LEU A 171 -13.63 -6.16 -2.28
N ILE A 172 -12.46 -6.77 -2.45
CA ILE A 172 -12.31 -8.22 -2.68
C ILE A 172 -12.83 -9.05 -1.49
N VAL A 173 -12.78 -8.51 -0.27
CA VAL A 173 -13.27 -9.21 0.92
C VAL A 173 -14.78 -9.43 0.87
N ILE A 174 -15.54 -8.51 0.29
CA ILE A 174 -17.01 -8.59 0.24
C ILE A 174 -17.48 -9.88 -0.41
N PRO A 175 -17.11 -10.21 -1.67
CA PRO A 175 -17.55 -11.46 -2.29
C PRO A 175 -17.02 -12.68 -1.54
N ILE A 176 -15.81 -12.63 -0.98
CA ILE A 176 -15.26 -13.76 -0.23
C ILE A 176 -16.14 -14.09 0.97
N VAL A 177 -16.51 -13.08 1.80
CA VAL A 177 -17.35 -13.31 2.99
C VAL A 177 -18.77 -13.71 2.59
N LEU A 178 -19.30 -13.19 1.48
CA LEU A 178 -20.64 -13.55 0.99
C LEU A 178 -20.75 -14.99 0.48
N TYR A 179 -19.69 -15.54 -0.10
CA TYR A 179 -19.72 -16.90 -0.67
C TYR A 179 -19.12 -17.96 0.27
N VAL A 180 -18.18 -17.59 1.14
CA VAL A 180 -17.47 -18.53 2.03
C VAL A 180 -18.01 -18.41 3.45
N HIS A 181 -19.12 -19.08 3.73
CA HIS A 181 -19.69 -19.15 5.08
C HIS A 181 -20.34 -20.52 5.34
N ALA A 182 -20.47 -20.91 6.60
CA ALA A 182 -21.21 -22.11 6.99
C ALA A 182 -22.72 -21.89 6.88
N SER A 183 -23.47 -22.98 6.71
CA SER A 183 -24.93 -22.93 6.68
C SER A 183 -25.48 -22.28 7.96
N GLY A 184 -26.32 -21.26 7.81
CA GLY A 184 -26.87 -20.48 8.94
C GLY A 184 -25.98 -19.33 9.44
N GLN A 185 -24.78 -19.15 8.89
CA GLN A 185 -23.84 -18.07 9.22
C GLN A 185 -23.70 -17.03 8.10
N SER A 186 -24.75 -16.89 7.28
CA SER A 186 -24.74 -15.87 6.22
C SER A 186 -24.60 -14.46 6.82
N PRO A 187 -23.70 -13.61 6.28
CA PRO A 187 -23.55 -12.25 6.75
C PRO A 187 -24.78 -11.43 6.36
N HIS A 188 -25.39 -10.81 7.36
CA HIS A 188 -26.48 -9.84 7.16
C HIS A 188 -25.89 -8.42 7.10
N ALA A 189 -25.13 -8.14 6.05
CA ALA A 189 -24.60 -6.80 5.81
C ALA A 189 -25.65 -5.97 5.07
N HIS A 190 -26.09 -4.88 5.67
CA HIS A 190 -27.00 -3.92 5.03
C HIS A 190 -26.36 -2.54 5.04
N VAL A 191 -26.10 -2.01 3.84
CA VAL A 191 -25.51 -0.67 3.73
C VAL A 191 -26.57 0.37 4.11
N THR A 192 -26.37 1.01 5.25
CA THR A 192 -27.28 2.04 5.76
C THR A 192 -27.15 3.35 4.99
N ASN A 193 -25.91 3.71 4.63
CA ASN A 193 -25.63 4.97 3.93
C ASN A 193 -24.44 4.77 2.97
N TRP A 194 -24.74 4.75 1.67
CA TRP A 194 -23.72 4.56 0.61
C TRP A 194 -22.71 5.72 0.54
N PHE A 195 -23.17 6.94 0.82
CA PHE A 195 -22.29 8.11 0.83
C PHE A 195 -21.27 8.01 1.96
N LEU A 196 -21.73 7.70 3.17
CA LEU A 196 -20.86 7.55 4.34
C LEU A 196 -19.86 6.40 4.14
N LEU A 197 -20.31 5.27 3.55
CA LEU A 197 -19.44 4.15 3.19
C LEU A 197 -18.32 4.60 2.25
N ALA A 198 -18.67 5.32 1.19
CA ALA A 198 -17.68 5.82 0.22
C ALA A 198 -16.66 6.77 0.88
N VAL A 199 -17.13 7.69 1.72
CA VAL A 199 -16.25 8.63 2.44
C VAL A 199 -15.31 7.89 3.38
N ILE A 200 -15.80 6.92 4.16
CA ILE A 200 -14.97 6.13 5.08
C ILE A 200 -13.93 5.32 4.30
N LEU A 201 -14.34 4.64 3.22
CA LEU A 201 -13.41 3.83 2.40
C LEU A 201 -12.31 4.70 1.78
N ILE A 202 -12.67 5.86 1.22
CA ILE A 202 -11.69 6.78 0.63
C ILE A 202 -10.77 7.35 1.70
N ALA A 203 -11.31 7.84 2.82
CA ALA A 203 -10.50 8.42 3.90
C ALA A 203 -9.55 7.37 4.53
N ALA A 204 -10.05 6.15 4.77
CA ALA A 204 -9.26 5.05 5.30
C ALA A 204 -8.14 4.62 4.34
N SER A 205 -8.45 4.51 3.03
CA SER A 205 -7.44 4.15 2.02
C SER A 205 -6.37 5.22 1.87
N MET A 206 -6.74 6.49 1.89
CA MET A 206 -5.79 7.61 1.86
C MET A 206 -4.90 7.63 3.11
N LEU A 207 -5.49 7.41 4.29
CA LEU A 207 -4.73 7.35 5.55
C LEU A 207 -3.70 6.22 5.54
N THR A 208 -4.11 5.02 5.11
CA THR A 208 -3.20 3.85 5.08
C THR A 208 -2.09 4.00 4.05
N ALA A 209 -2.39 4.57 2.88
CA ALA A 209 -1.39 4.87 1.86
C ALA A 209 -0.43 5.98 2.31
N ALA A 210 -0.93 7.02 3.01
CA ALA A 210 -0.11 8.07 3.60
C ALA A 210 0.83 7.51 4.71
N LEU A 211 0.33 6.61 5.56
CA LEU A 211 1.16 5.84 6.50
C LEU A 211 2.23 5.03 5.77
N GLY A 212 1.86 4.37 4.67
CA GLY A 212 2.79 3.64 3.82
C GLY A 212 3.89 4.52 3.22
N LEU A 213 3.55 5.72 2.75
CA LEU A 213 4.52 6.71 2.27
C LEU A 213 5.48 7.13 3.39
N LEU A 214 4.95 7.48 4.56
CA LEU A 214 5.76 7.89 5.72
C LEU A 214 6.72 6.78 6.15
N LEU A 215 6.22 5.56 6.33
CA LEU A 215 7.03 4.41 6.73
C LEU A 215 8.05 4.03 5.65
N GLY A 216 7.67 4.06 4.37
CA GLY A 216 8.55 3.77 3.24
C GLY A 216 9.69 4.77 3.11
N THR A 217 9.47 6.02 3.49
CA THR A 217 10.53 7.05 3.51
C THR A 217 11.47 6.95 4.70
N LEU A 218 11.02 6.39 5.82
CA LEU A 218 11.81 6.26 7.05
C LEU A 218 12.57 4.94 7.14
N MET A 219 12.16 3.91 6.38
CA MET A 219 12.69 2.57 6.52
C MET A 219 13.70 2.19 5.44
N ASP A 220 14.68 1.38 5.84
CA ASP A 220 15.59 0.68 4.94
C ASP A 220 15.03 -0.68 4.53
N PRO A 221 15.42 -1.24 3.38
CA PRO A 221 14.97 -2.55 2.91
C PRO A 221 15.19 -3.67 3.94
N ARG A 222 16.27 -3.60 4.68
CA ARG A 222 16.64 -4.58 5.71
C ARG A 222 15.66 -4.63 6.88
N LYS A 223 14.92 -3.54 7.11
CA LYS A 223 13.97 -3.40 8.23
C LYS A 223 12.51 -3.70 7.83
N MET A 224 12.25 -4.05 6.56
CA MET A 224 10.89 -4.34 6.08
C MET A 224 10.19 -5.47 6.85
N GLN A 225 10.95 -6.50 7.26
CA GLN A 225 10.38 -7.58 8.07
C GLN A 225 9.98 -7.10 9.48
N MET A 226 10.72 -6.15 10.08
CA MET A 226 10.35 -5.52 11.35
C MET A 226 9.06 -4.70 11.21
N LEU A 227 8.84 -4.04 10.08
CA LEU A 227 7.59 -3.30 9.82
C LEU A 227 6.38 -4.20 10.00
N PHE A 228 6.42 -5.39 9.40
CA PHE A 228 5.33 -6.35 9.52
C PHE A 228 5.14 -6.82 10.98
N ALA A 229 6.22 -7.27 11.62
CA ALA A 229 6.14 -7.86 12.95
C ALA A 229 5.83 -6.84 14.07
N VAL A 230 6.38 -5.62 13.99
CA VAL A 230 6.31 -4.64 15.07
C VAL A 230 5.16 -3.65 14.89
N ILE A 231 4.78 -3.33 13.66
CA ILE A 231 3.74 -2.33 13.39
C ILE A 231 2.45 -2.98 12.91
N LEU A 232 2.49 -3.76 11.82
CA LEU A 232 1.25 -4.27 11.23
C LEU A 232 0.58 -5.36 12.08
N LEU A 233 1.34 -6.30 12.63
CA LEU A 233 0.76 -7.38 13.41
C LEU A 233 0.07 -6.87 14.68
N PRO A 234 0.67 -6.02 15.53
CA PRO A 234 -0.04 -5.45 16.67
C PRO A 234 -1.20 -4.54 16.25
N ALA A 235 -1.04 -3.74 15.17
CA ALA A 235 -2.11 -2.90 14.67
C ALA A 235 -3.34 -3.72 14.25
N THR A 236 -3.14 -4.85 13.55
CA THR A 236 -4.24 -5.72 13.13
C THR A 236 -4.87 -6.48 14.31
N MET A 237 -4.07 -6.97 15.26
CA MET A 237 -4.60 -7.70 16.42
C MET A 237 -5.40 -6.80 17.37
N LEU A 238 -4.95 -5.56 17.57
CA LEU A 238 -5.60 -4.58 18.43
C LEU A 238 -6.56 -3.64 17.68
N GLY A 239 -6.83 -3.91 16.40
CA GLY A 239 -7.65 -3.08 15.51
C GLY A 239 -9.16 -3.30 15.59
N CYS A 240 -9.66 -3.97 16.62
CA CYS A 240 -11.09 -4.31 16.79
C CYS A 240 -11.69 -5.05 15.56
N VAL A 241 -10.87 -5.94 14.94
CA VAL A 241 -11.27 -6.72 13.77
C VAL A 241 -12.31 -7.77 14.14
N TYR A 242 -12.05 -8.49 15.22
CA TYR A 242 -12.80 -9.68 15.65
C TYR A 242 -13.87 -9.39 16.70
N TYR A 243 -13.85 -8.19 17.28
CA TYR A 243 -14.76 -7.74 18.32
C TYR A 243 -15.04 -6.23 18.15
N PRO A 244 -16.23 -5.75 18.51
CA PRO A 244 -16.50 -4.31 18.50
C PRO A 244 -15.79 -3.60 19.66
N TRP A 245 -15.42 -2.33 19.48
CA TRP A 245 -14.79 -1.51 20.51
C TRP A 245 -15.63 -1.46 21.81
N SER A 246 -16.96 -1.48 21.68
CA SER A 246 -17.88 -1.53 22.82
C SER A 246 -17.72 -2.76 23.70
N ALA A 247 -17.25 -3.89 23.17
CA ALA A 247 -17.01 -5.10 23.95
C ALA A 247 -15.82 -4.98 24.92
N LEU A 248 -14.90 -4.03 24.69
CA LEU A 248 -13.75 -3.76 25.57
C LEU A 248 -14.10 -2.98 26.82
N HIS A 249 -15.38 -2.65 27.05
CA HIS A 249 -15.82 -1.89 28.23
C HIS A 249 -15.38 -2.51 29.56
N SER A 250 -15.23 -3.83 29.64
CA SER A 250 -14.72 -4.55 30.81
C SER A 250 -13.22 -4.35 31.07
N ILE A 251 -12.43 -3.92 30.06
CA ILE A 251 -10.98 -3.72 30.14
C ILE A 251 -10.66 -2.27 29.73
N ARG A 252 -10.93 -1.34 30.63
CA ARG A 252 -10.94 0.10 30.33
C ARG A 252 -9.59 0.64 29.85
N TRP A 253 -8.47 0.15 30.40
CA TRP A 253 -7.14 0.57 29.94
C TRP A 253 -6.88 0.18 28.48
N LEU A 254 -7.31 -1.04 28.07
CA LEU A 254 -7.17 -1.52 26.72
C LEU A 254 -8.09 -0.75 25.76
N GLN A 255 -9.32 -0.46 26.21
CA GLN A 255 -10.29 0.33 25.45
C GLN A 255 -9.75 1.72 25.08
N ILE A 256 -8.96 2.34 25.97
CA ILE A 256 -8.29 3.61 25.70
C ILE A 256 -7.05 3.42 24.84
N ALA A 257 -6.25 2.40 25.13
CA ALA A 257 -5.00 2.15 24.40
C ALA A 257 -5.24 1.86 22.91
N VAL A 258 -6.29 1.13 22.57
CA VAL A 258 -6.60 0.82 21.16
C VAL A 258 -7.02 2.04 20.35
N LEU A 259 -7.47 3.14 20.96
CA LEU A 259 -7.82 4.38 20.26
C LEU A 259 -6.61 5.08 19.60
N PHE A 260 -5.38 4.76 20.02
CA PHE A 260 -4.18 5.22 19.30
C PHE A 260 -3.95 4.47 17.99
N ASN A 261 -4.65 3.37 17.77
CA ASN A 261 -4.55 2.56 16.56
C ASN A 261 -5.55 3.07 15.50
N PRO A 262 -5.09 3.58 14.35
CA PRO A 262 -5.98 4.09 13.31
C PRO A 262 -6.91 3.01 12.74
N MET A 263 -6.53 1.75 12.85
CA MET A 263 -7.33 0.64 12.37
C MET A 263 -8.66 0.49 13.11
N VAL A 264 -8.72 0.87 14.39
CA VAL A 264 -9.97 0.85 15.16
C VAL A 264 -11.01 1.75 14.53
N TYR A 265 -10.62 2.95 14.08
CA TYR A 265 -11.55 3.86 13.42
C TYR A 265 -11.99 3.36 12.05
N MET A 266 -11.14 2.62 11.33
CA MET A 266 -11.52 1.99 10.06
C MET A 266 -12.54 0.88 10.30
N SER A 267 -12.26 -0.03 11.25
CA SER A 267 -13.15 -1.16 11.55
C SER A 267 -14.48 -0.70 12.13
N GLU A 268 -14.47 0.26 13.06
CA GLU A 268 -15.69 0.82 13.67
C GLU A 268 -16.50 1.67 12.68
N GLY A 269 -15.84 2.45 11.83
CA GLY A 269 -16.51 3.22 10.77
C GLY A 269 -17.20 2.34 9.74
N LEU A 270 -16.53 1.28 9.27
CA LEU A 270 -17.15 0.31 8.38
C LEU A 270 -18.27 -0.45 9.07
N ARG A 271 -18.13 -0.74 10.39
CA ARG A 271 -19.16 -1.39 11.20
C ARG A 271 -20.41 -0.50 11.33
N ALA A 272 -20.25 0.78 11.56
CA ALA A 272 -21.36 1.73 11.63
C ALA A 272 -22.26 1.72 10.39
N VAL A 273 -21.67 1.49 9.21
CA VAL A 273 -22.38 1.53 7.94
C VAL A 273 -22.86 0.16 7.48
N LEU A 274 -22.10 -0.90 7.73
CA LEU A 274 -22.37 -2.25 7.21
C LEU A 274 -23.19 -3.11 8.19
N THR A 275 -23.15 -2.80 9.49
CA THR A 275 -23.77 -3.63 10.54
C THR A 275 -24.58 -2.80 11.51
N PRO A 276 -25.73 -2.23 11.04
CA PRO A 276 -26.61 -1.47 11.92
C PRO A 276 -27.10 -2.36 13.08
N GLY A 277 -27.04 -1.82 14.30
CA GLY A 277 -27.43 -2.55 15.52
C GLY A 277 -26.28 -3.07 16.37
N VAL A 278 -25.03 -3.07 15.85
CA VAL A 278 -23.84 -3.29 16.66
C VAL A 278 -23.31 -1.96 17.18
N GLY A 279 -23.01 -1.89 18.48
CA GLY A 279 -22.45 -0.66 19.08
C GLY A 279 -21.14 -0.28 18.43
N HIS A 280 -21.03 0.95 17.94
CA HIS A 280 -19.88 1.51 17.24
C HIS A 280 -19.45 2.86 17.82
N LEU A 281 -18.28 3.35 17.43
CA LEU A 281 -17.80 4.70 17.74
C LEU A 281 -18.67 5.76 17.02
N ALA A 282 -18.74 6.96 17.58
CA ALA A 282 -19.46 8.07 16.97
C ALA A 282 -18.87 8.40 15.58
N ASP A 283 -19.72 8.51 14.55
CA ASP A 283 -19.33 8.72 13.16
C ASP A 283 -18.45 9.94 12.95
N TRP A 284 -18.72 11.04 13.66
CA TRP A 284 -17.91 12.26 13.57
C TRP A 284 -16.48 12.05 14.07
N ALA A 285 -16.28 11.23 15.12
CA ALA A 285 -14.95 10.91 15.64
C ALA A 285 -14.18 10.04 14.68
N VAL A 286 -14.86 9.07 14.05
CA VAL A 286 -14.29 8.23 12.98
C VAL A 286 -13.82 9.09 11.82
N LEU A 287 -14.68 9.95 11.29
CA LEU A 287 -14.35 10.82 10.16
C LEU A 287 -13.23 11.80 10.50
N LEU A 288 -13.25 12.39 11.70
CA LEU A 288 -12.21 13.31 12.14
C LEU A 288 -10.83 12.63 12.16
N VAL A 289 -10.74 11.43 12.71
CA VAL A 289 -9.46 10.69 12.79
C VAL A 289 -9.01 10.20 11.41
N LEU A 290 -9.92 9.68 10.59
CA LEU A 290 -9.55 9.17 9.26
C LEU A 290 -9.12 10.30 8.32
N ILE A 291 -9.90 11.36 8.23
CA ILE A 291 -9.62 12.51 7.35
C ILE A 291 -8.46 13.34 7.91
N GLY A 292 -8.53 13.71 9.19
CA GLY A 292 -7.49 14.48 9.86
C GLY A 292 -6.14 13.73 9.86
N GLY A 293 -6.17 12.43 10.17
CA GLY A 293 -5.01 11.57 10.11
C GLY A 293 -4.43 11.47 8.70
N ALA A 294 -5.26 11.31 7.67
CA ALA A 294 -4.81 11.27 6.27
C ALA A 294 -4.10 12.57 5.86
N ILE A 295 -4.63 13.72 6.27
CA ILE A 295 -4.02 15.03 5.99
C ILE A 295 -2.70 15.20 6.73
N VAL A 296 -2.68 14.96 8.05
CA VAL A 296 -1.49 15.15 8.88
C VAL A 296 -0.38 14.20 8.48
N ILE A 297 -0.69 12.91 8.36
CA ILE A 297 0.30 11.89 8.00
C ILE A 297 0.73 12.03 6.54
N GLY A 298 -0.16 12.39 5.63
CA GLY A 298 0.17 12.70 4.24
C GLY A 298 1.12 13.88 4.11
N TYR A 299 0.91 14.94 4.90
CA TYR A 299 1.80 16.08 4.97
C TYR A 299 3.18 15.70 5.52
N LEU A 300 3.23 14.98 6.64
CA LEU A 300 4.48 14.48 7.23
C LEU A 300 5.22 13.54 6.26
N GLY A 301 4.49 12.61 5.61
CA GLY A 301 5.03 11.73 4.59
C GLY A 301 5.64 12.49 3.41
N THR A 302 4.99 13.55 2.96
CA THR A 302 5.50 14.39 1.87
C THR A 302 6.78 15.15 2.28
N ILE A 303 6.86 15.65 3.51
CA ILE A 303 8.07 16.33 4.02
C ILE A 303 9.23 15.33 4.11
N THR A 304 9.01 14.16 4.70
CA THR A 304 10.04 13.12 4.84
C THR A 304 10.50 12.60 3.49
N PHE A 305 9.57 12.43 2.54
CA PHE A 305 9.86 12.06 1.16
C PHE A 305 10.79 13.08 0.50
N ARG A 306 10.44 14.37 0.57
CA ARG A 306 11.29 15.45 0.03
C ARG A 306 12.68 15.45 0.64
N ARG A 307 12.80 15.29 1.97
CA ARG A 307 14.10 15.24 2.65
C ARG A 307 14.94 14.05 2.20
N ARG A 308 14.33 12.89 1.99
CA ARG A 308 15.04 11.68 1.56
C ARG A 308 15.52 11.74 0.12
N VAL A 309 14.79 12.43 -0.76
CA VAL A 309 15.14 12.61 -2.18
C VAL A 309 16.27 13.65 -2.34
N LEU A 310 16.33 14.64 -1.46
CA LEU A 310 17.30 15.75 -1.55
C LEU A 310 18.63 15.50 -0.79
N ASN A 311 18.69 14.48 0.06
CA ASN A 311 19.89 14.04 0.79
C ASN A 311 20.49 12.78 0.17
#